data_1e21e6c34683a50a0e68edb75bb1b2cb
#
_entry.id   1e21e6c34683a50a0e68edb75bb1b2cb
#
_cell.length_a   1.000
_cell.length_b   1.000
_cell.length_c   1.000
_cell.angle_alpha   90.00
_cell.angle_beta   90.00
_cell.angle_gamma   90.00
#
_symmetry.space_group_name_H-M   'P 1'
#
loop_
_entity.id
_entity.type
_entity.pdbx_description
1 polymer ?
#
loop_
_entity_poly.entity_id
_entity_poly.type
_entity_poly.pdbx_seq_one_letter_code
_entity_poly.pdbx_strand_id
1 'polypeptide(L)'
;GWSVASAGDVNGDGYSDVIIGAYGYDDGANMNEGRAFVYHGSATGLSLIPNSSPDDADQAEAYFGSSVASAGDVNGDGYSDVIIGAYRYDDGANANEGRAFLYNGGATGLSATPNSTPDDADQAGARFGISLASAGDVNGDGYSDVIIGAFNYDDGANTDEGRAFVYHGSATGLSATPNSTPDDADQAGAQLGLCVASAGDVNGDGYSDVIIGACLYDDGANTNEGRAFVYDGGAAGLSATPNSTPDDADQAG
;
A
#
# COMPACT_ATOMS: atom_id res chain seq x y z
N GLY A 1 -13.25 9.88 -8.85
CA GLY A 1 -12.30 8.98 -8.21
C GLY A 1 -11.20 8.57 -9.18
N TRP A 2 -10.01 8.51 -8.67
CA TRP A 2 -8.86 8.00 -9.42
C TRP A 2 -8.56 6.56 -8.99
N SER A 3 -8.52 6.34 -7.69
CA SER A 3 -8.31 5.05 -7.05
C SER A 3 -9.62 4.63 -6.37
N VAL A 4 -9.97 3.36 -6.43
CA VAL A 4 -11.18 2.80 -5.82
C VAL A 4 -10.89 1.41 -5.28
N ALA A 5 -11.42 1.10 -4.10
CA ALA A 5 -11.28 -0.22 -3.49
C ALA A 5 -12.47 -0.55 -2.58
N SER A 6 -12.60 -1.83 -2.23
CA SER A 6 -13.35 -2.20 -1.03
C SER A 6 -12.59 -1.67 0.19
N ALA A 7 -13.30 -1.11 1.14
CA ALA A 7 -12.75 -0.72 2.45
C ALA A 7 -12.88 -1.85 3.49
N GLY A 8 -13.54 -2.97 3.13
CA GLY A 8 -14.00 -3.96 4.09
C GLY A 8 -15.22 -3.47 4.85
N ASP A 9 -15.48 -4.01 6.02
CA ASP A 9 -16.54 -3.57 6.94
C ASP A 9 -15.90 -2.69 8.01
N VAL A 10 -15.79 -1.36 7.72
CA VAL A 10 -15.08 -0.42 8.61
C VAL A 10 -15.92 -0.01 9.83
N ASN A 11 -17.23 -0.27 9.81
CA ASN A 11 -18.14 0.10 10.87
C ASN A 11 -18.75 -1.10 11.64
N GLY A 12 -18.47 -2.34 11.21
CA GLY A 12 -18.89 -3.57 11.85
C GLY A 12 -20.39 -3.87 11.72
N ASP A 13 -21.06 -3.36 10.68
CA ASP A 13 -22.49 -3.56 10.48
C ASP A 13 -22.84 -4.79 9.62
N GLY A 14 -21.81 -5.51 9.14
CA GLY A 14 -21.93 -6.72 8.34
C GLY A 14 -22.03 -6.47 6.84
N TYR A 15 -21.89 -5.24 6.37
CA TYR A 15 -21.83 -4.89 4.96
C TYR A 15 -20.44 -4.35 4.61
N SER A 16 -19.96 -4.70 3.42
CA SER A 16 -18.70 -4.12 2.94
C SER A 16 -18.87 -2.66 2.54
N ASP A 17 -17.88 -1.86 2.86
CA ASP A 17 -17.79 -0.43 2.55
C ASP A 17 -16.88 -0.19 1.34
N VAL A 18 -16.90 1.02 0.82
CA VAL A 18 -16.12 1.42 -0.37
C VAL A 18 -15.32 2.67 -0.04
N ILE A 19 -14.05 2.68 -0.46
CA ILE A 19 -13.18 3.85 -0.42
C ILE A 19 -12.85 4.33 -1.84
N ILE A 20 -12.87 5.65 -2.04
CA ILE A 20 -12.58 6.31 -3.31
C ILE A 20 -11.56 7.42 -3.06
N GLY A 21 -10.42 7.36 -3.75
CA GLY A 21 -9.40 8.39 -3.73
C GLY A 21 -9.60 9.44 -4.82
N ALA A 22 -9.30 10.69 -4.51
CA ALA A 22 -9.42 11.86 -5.40
C ALA A 22 -8.18 12.74 -5.24
N TYR A 23 -7.04 12.26 -5.72
CA TYR A 23 -5.73 12.90 -5.53
C TYR A 23 -5.62 14.35 -6.02
N GLY A 24 -6.42 14.73 -6.98
CA GLY A 24 -6.46 16.10 -7.50
C GLY A 24 -7.50 16.98 -6.81
N TYR A 25 -7.96 16.62 -5.60
CA TYR A 25 -8.87 17.46 -4.82
C TYR A 25 -8.08 18.63 -4.22
N ASP A 26 -8.60 19.85 -4.39
CA ASP A 26 -8.03 21.05 -3.77
C ASP A 26 -8.71 21.31 -2.43
N ASP A 27 -7.95 21.39 -1.34
CA ASP A 27 -8.47 21.83 -0.06
C ASP A 27 -7.94 23.20 0.33
N GLY A 28 -8.83 24.18 0.32
CA GLY A 28 -8.52 25.57 0.64
C GLY A 28 -7.42 26.15 -0.25
N ALA A 29 -6.22 26.35 0.30
CA ALA A 29 -5.05 26.88 -0.40
C ALA A 29 -4.14 25.80 -0.98
N ASN A 30 -4.34 24.55 -0.60
CA ASN A 30 -3.53 23.42 -1.02
C ASN A 30 -4.09 22.84 -2.33
N MET A 31 -3.43 23.16 -3.44
CA MET A 31 -3.79 22.58 -4.74
C MET A 31 -3.32 21.13 -4.82
N ASN A 32 -4.19 20.23 -5.36
CA ASN A 32 -3.89 18.83 -5.52
C ASN A 32 -3.39 18.15 -4.23
N GLU A 33 -3.83 18.63 -3.07
CA GLU A 33 -3.57 17.96 -1.81
C GLU A 33 -4.09 16.54 -1.84
N GLY A 34 -5.30 16.40 -2.34
CA GLY A 34 -6.01 15.15 -2.45
C GLY A 34 -6.95 14.89 -1.28
N ARG A 35 -7.88 13.96 -1.49
CA ARG A 35 -8.85 13.53 -0.48
C ARG A 35 -9.32 12.12 -0.76
N ALA A 36 -9.69 11.38 0.28
CA ALA A 36 -10.40 10.12 0.11
C ALA A 36 -11.84 10.24 0.64
N PHE A 37 -12.72 9.37 0.18
CA PHE A 37 -14.12 9.33 0.56
C PHE A 37 -14.53 7.89 0.84
N VAL A 38 -15.09 7.65 2.03
CA VAL A 38 -15.60 6.34 2.43
C VAL A 38 -17.12 6.37 2.46
N TYR A 39 -17.73 5.36 1.85
CA TYR A 39 -19.18 5.19 1.76
C TYR A 39 -19.55 3.85 2.39
N HIS A 40 -20.40 3.88 3.42
CA HIS A 40 -20.85 2.66 4.09
C HIS A 40 -21.88 1.91 3.25
N GLY A 41 -21.71 0.59 3.24
CA GLY A 41 -22.69 -0.36 2.71
C GLY A 41 -23.92 -0.46 3.60
N SER A 42 -24.97 -1.07 3.10
CA SER A 42 -26.19 -1.37 3.85
C SER A 42 -27.06 -2.35 3.06
N ALA A 43 -28.16 -2.84 3.67
CA ALA A 43 -29.15 -3.66 2.99
C ALA A 43 -29.80 -2.99 1.75
N THR A 44 -29.64 -1.67 1.60
CA THR A 44 -30.18 -0.90 0.47
C THR A 44 -29.11 -0.44 -0.51
N GLY A 45 -27.84 -0.83 -0.29
CA GLY A 45 -26.66 -0.45 -1.07
C GLY A 45 -25.82 0.61 -0.36
N LEU A 46 -24.93 1.26 -1.10
CA LEU A 46 -24.02 2.28 -0.57
C LEU A 46 -24.78 3.55 -0.15
N SER A 47 -24.26 4.23 0.89
CA SER A 47 -24.69 5.59 1.26
C SER A 47 -24.52 6.54 0.07
N LEU A 48 -25.42 7.54 -0.04
CA LEU A 48 -25.39 8.52 -1.14
C LEU A 48 -24.42 9.69 -0.86
N ILE A 49 -23.97 9.82 0.38
CA ILE A 49 -23.00 10.81 0.82
C ILE A 49 -21.85 10.09 1.53
N PRO A 50 -20.62 10.60 1.48
CA PRO A 50 -19.52 9.98 2.20
C PRO A 50 -19.77 9.99 3.72
N ASN A 51 -19.44 8.91 4.38
CA ASN A 51 -19.52 8.76 5.84
C ASN A 51 -18.23 9.28 6.52
N SER A 52 -17.10 9.19 5.81
CA SER A 52 -15.81 9.77 6.21
C SER A 52 -15.13 10.36 4.99
N SER A 53 -14.32 11.39 5.19
CA SER A 53 -13.58 12.07 4.12
C SER A 53 -12.19 12.49 4.60
N PRO A 54 -11.26 11.51 4.80
CA PRO A 54 -9.88 11.79 5.19
C PRO A 54 -9.14 12.69 4.19
N ASP A 55 -8.32 13.63 4.71
CA ASP A 55 -7.51 14.57 3.92
C ASP A 55 -6.24 15.04 4.67
N ASP A 56 -5.72 14.22 5.59
CA ASP A 56 -4.68 14.58 6.56
C ASP A 56 -3.26 14.77 5.96
N ALA A 57 -3.10 14.89 4.64
CA ALA A 57 -1.81 15.23 4.06
C ALA A 57 -1.41 16.68 4.36
N ASP A 58 -2.39 17.60 4.41
CA ASP A 58 -2.20 19.04 4.72
C ASP A 58 -1.06 19.71 3.91
N GLN A 59 -0.81 19.21 2.69
CA GLN A 59 0.30 19.64 1.85
C GLN A 59 -0.10 19.72 0.39
N ALA A 60 0.16 20.88 -0.25
CA ALA A 60 -0.10 21.04 -1.68
C ALA A 60 0.69 20.02 -2.52
N GLU A 61 0.05 19.47 -3.54
CA GLU A 61 0.60 18.46 -4.45
C GLU A 61 1.05 17.14 -3.78
N ALA A 62 0.59 16.82 -2.56
CA ALA A 62 0.86 15.55 -1.91
C ALA A 62 0.19 14.37 -2.63
N TYR A 63 -0.92 14.63 -3.32
CA TYR A 63 -1.72 13.64 -4.04
C TYR A 63 -2.27 12.53 -3.13
N PHE A 64 -2.76 12.92 -1.94
CA PHE A 64 -3.45 12.03 -1.02
C PHE A 64 -4.65 11.36 -1.71
N GLY A 65 -4.82 10.06 -1.51
CA GLY A 65 -5.83 9.27 -2.23
C GLY A 65 -5.42 8.89 -3.65
N SER A 66 -4.14 9.00 -4.01
CA SER A 66 -3.61 8.45 -5.27
C SER A 66 -3.73 6.92 -5.32
N SER A 67 -3.56 6.28 -4.19
CA SER A 67 -3.84 4.86 -3.96
C SER A 67 -4.66 4.70 -2.69
N VAL A 68 -5.62 3.78 -2.69
CA VAL A 68 -6.46 3.45 -1.53
C VAL A 68 -6.70 1.95 -1.47
N ALA A 69 -6.71 1.37 -0.27
CA ALA A 69 -7.02 -0.04 -0.07
C ALA A 69 -7.61 -0.30 1.32
N SER A 70 -8.27 -1.45 1.48
CA SER A 70 -8.42 -2.05 2.81
C SER A 70 -7.06 -2.51 3.30
N ALA A 71 -6.74 -2.24 4.54
CA ALA A 71 -5.57 -2.79 5.23
C ALA A 71 -5.88 -4.14 5.93
N GLY A 72 -7.15 -4.56 5.91
CA GLY A 72 -7.62 -5.64 6.77
C GLY A 72 -7.85 -5.14 8.20
N ASP A 73 -7.85 -6.03 9.18
CA ASP A 73 -7.91 -5.72 10.61
C ASP A 73 -6.48 -5.76 11.17
N VAL A 74 -5.78 -4.60 11.14
CA VAL A 74 -4.37 -4.54 11.53
C VAL A 74 -4.17 -4.47 13.04
N ASN A 75 -5.24 -4.16 13.80
CA ASN A 75 -5.19 -4.00 15.25
C ASN A 75 -5.97 -5.10 16.00
N GLY A 76 -6.68 -5.99 15.30
CA GLY A 76 -7.41 -7.12 15.85
C GLY A 76 -8.67 -6.74 16.61
N ASP A 77 -9.28 -5.58 16.32
CA ASP A 77 -10.47 -5.09 16.99
C ASP A 77 -11.79 -5.55 16.33
N GLY A 78 -11.70 -6.24 15.20
CA GLY A 78 -12.82 -6.81 14.46
C GLY A 78 -13.44 -5.89 13.42
N TYR A 79 -12.88 -4.70 13.20
CA TYR A 79 -13.25 -3.77 12.13
C TYR A 79 -12.18 -3.79 11.03
N SER A 80 -12.58 -3.55 9.80
CA SER A 80 -11.59 -3.37 8.74
C SER A 80 -10.99 -1.98 8.80
N ASP A 81 -9.67 -1.89 8.60
CA ASP A 81 -8.91 -0.66 8.53
C ASP A 81 -8.67 -0.28 7.06
N VAL A 82 -8.34 1.00 6.80
CA VAL A 82 -7.99 1.46 5.46
C VAL A 82 -6.64 2.13 5.45
N ILE A 83 -5.95 2.01 4.31
CA ILE A 83 -4.69 2.69 4.07
C ILE A 83 -4.78 3.53 2.79
N ILE A 84 -4.19 4.73 2.83
CA ILE A 84 -4.28 5.76 1.80
C ILE A 84 -2.88 6.27 1.50
N GLY A 85 -2.51 6.33 0.23
CA GLY A 85 -1.20 6.82 -0.21
C GLY A 85 -1.24 8.26 -0.68
N ALA A 86 -0.13 8.97 -0.42
CA ALA A 86 0.18 10.32 -0.88
C ALA A 86 1.61 10.30 -1.44
N TYR A 87 1.80 9.75 -2.65
CA TYR A 87 3.12 9.40 -3.19
C TYR A 87 4.02 10.60 -3.52
N ARG A 88 3.51 11.83 -3.43
CA ARG A 88 4.30 13.06 -3.57
C ARG A 88 4.41 13.86 -2.29
N TYR A 89 4.05 13.27 -1.18
CA TYR A 89 4.26 13.93 0.11
C TYR A 89 5.75 14.25 0.29
N ASP A 90 6.04 15.48 0.74
CA ASP A 90 7.40 15.91 1.06
C ASP A 90 7.62 15.70 2.56
N ASP A 91 8.60 14.89 2.96
CA ASP A 91 8.98 14.78 4.34
C ASP A 91 10.29 15.50 4.63
N GLY A 92 10.18 16.61 5.36
CA GLY A 92 11.31 17.43 5.73
C GLY A 92 12.12 17.92 4.54
N ALA A 93 13.31 17.35 4.31
CA ALA A 93 14.20 17.68 3.19
C ALA A 93 13.97 16.78 1.96
N ASN A 94 13.19 15.71 2.09
CA ASN A 94 12.97 14.73 1.05
C ASN A 94 11.74 15.10 0.22
N ALA A 95 11.94 15.79 -0.89
CA ALA A 95 10.84 16.15 -1.78
C ALA A 95 10.31 14.91 -2.50
N ASN A 96 8.97 14.78 -2.53
CA ASN A 96 8.25 13.68 -3.16
C ASN A 96 8.73 12.29 -2.67
N GLU A 97 9.09 12.19 -1.43
CA GLU A 97 9.39 10.90 -0.80
C GLU A 97 8.17 10.00 -0.82
N GLY A 98 7.03 10.58 -0.46
CA GLY A 98 5.76 9.90 -0.32
C GLY A 98 5.48 9.46 1.11
N ARG A 99 4.20 9.23 1.41
CA ARG A 99 3.72 8.80 2.73
C ARG A 99 2.45 7.96 2.59
N ALA A 100 2.24 7.05 3.51
CA ALA A 100 0.97 6.35 3.65
C ALA A 100 0.28 6.76 4.96
N PHE A 101 -1.05 6.63 5.00
CA PHE A 101 -1.88 7.01 6.13
C PHE A 101 -2.84 5.87 6.43
N LEU A 102 -2.74 5.28 7.61
CA LEU A 102 -3.62 4.23 8.09
C LEU A 102 -4.70 4.83 8.99
N TYR A 103 -5.95 4.46 8.77
CA TYR A 103 -7.10 4.83 9.61
C TYR A 103 -7.79 3.56 10.08
N ASN A 104 -7.91 3.42 11.39
CA ASN A 104 -8.60 2.28 11.96
C ASN A 104 -10.11 2.43 11.82
N GLY A 105 -10.77 1.30 11.53
CA GLY A 105 -12.20 1.15 11.63
C GLY A 105 -12.70 1.20 13.07
N GLY A 106 -13.99 1.21 13.26
CA GLY A 106 -14.61 1.18 14.59
C GLY A 106 -16.11 1.38 14.49
N ALA A 107 -16.86 1.16 15.56
CA ALA A 107 -18.33 1.19 15.60
C ALA A 107 -19.01 2.45 15.00
N THR A 108 -18.26 3.51 14.74
CA THR A 108 -18.75 4.75 14.12
C THR A 108 -18.16 5.01 12.73
N GLY A 109 -17.42 4.06 12.17
CA GLY A 109 -16.63 4.18 10.96
C GLY A 109 -15.18 4.50 11.26
N LEU A 110 -14.45 5.07 10.30
CA LEU A 110 -13.01 5.36 10.43
C LEU A 110 -12.69 6.37 11.54
N SER A 111 -11.52 6.21 12.12
CA SER A 111 -10.89 7.21 13.00
C SER A 111 -10.83 8.59 12.32
N ALA A 112 -10.94 9.66 13.10
CA ALA A 112 -10.94 11.02 12.56
C ALA A 112 -9.57 11.52 12.13
N THR A 113 -8.49 10.88 12.60
CA THR A 113 -7.09 11.15 12.25
C THR A 113 -6.38 9.82 12.01
N PRO A 114 -5.28 9.81 11.24
CA PRO A 114 -4.56 8.58 10.99
C PRO A 114 -3.99 7.99 12.28
N ASN A 115 -4.04 6.67 12.41
CA ASN A 115 -3.49 5.91 13.52
C ASN A 115 -2.00 5.59 13.32
N SER A 116 -1.56 5.56 12.06
CA SER A 116 -0.16 5.38 11.68
C SER A 116 0.12 6.10 10.36
N THR A 117 1.33 6.61 10.20
CA THR A 117 1.77 7.35 8.99
C THR A 117 3.13 6.84 8.52
N PRO A 118 3.22 5.61 7.97
CA PRO A 118 4.47 5.08 7.44
C PRO A 118 5.07 5.96 6.35
N ASP A 119 6.40 6.19 6.41
CA ASP A 119 7.17 6.99 5.44
C ASP A 119 8.65 6.56 5.33
N ASP A 120 8.97 5.31 5.70
CA ASP A 120 10.34 4.80 5.88
C ASP A 120 11.18 4.67 4.58
N ALA A 121 10.80 5.32 3.47
CA ALA A 121 11.64 5.38 2.29
C ALA A 121 12.87 6.27 2.54
N ASP A 122 12.73 7.32 3.34
CA ASP A 122 13.81 8.25 3.74
C ASP A 122 14.64 8.76 2.55
N GLN A 123 14.03 8.87 1.36
CA GLN A 123 14.72 9.21 0.12
C GLN A 123 13.87 10.11 -0.77
N ALA A 124 14.43 11.25 -1.16
CA ALA A 124 13.76 12.17 -2.08
C ALA A 124 13.44 11.49 -3.41
N GLY A 125 12.20 11.62 -3.86
CA GLY A 125 11.74 11.05 -5.12
C GLY A 125 11.32 9.58 -5.07
N ALA A 126 11.45 8.88 -3.95
CA ALA A 126 11.16 7.44 -3.83
C ALA A 126 9.71 7.06 -4.19
N ARG A 127 8.74 8.00 -4.02
CA ARG A 127 7.33 7.78 -4.33
C ARG A 127 6.67 6.70 -3.47
N PHE A 128 7.02 6.62 -2.20
CA PHE A 128 6.41 5.72 -1.23
C PHE A 128 4.88 5.94 -1.18
N GLY A 129 4.12 4.86 -1.12
CA GLY A 129 2.66 4.93 -1.13
C GLY A 129 2.02 5.07 -2.52
N ILE A 130 2.79 4.90 -3.62
CA ILE A 130 2.23 4.86 -4.98
C ILE A 130 1.28 3.67 -5.17
N SER A 131 1.61 2.55 -4.57
CA SER A 131 0.78 1.35 -4.48
C SER A 131 0.77 0.84 -3.04
N LEU A 132 -0.35 0.30 -2.60
CA LEU A 132 -0.51 -0.24 -1.26
C LEU A 132 -1.64 -1.28 -1.24
N ALA A 133 -1.51 -2.25 -0.34
CA ALA A 133 -2.49 -3.30 -0.16
C ALA A 133 -2.40 -3.89 1.26
N SER A 134 -3.45 -4.61 1.69
CA SER A 134 -3.27 -5.61 2.74
C SER A 134 -2.33 -6.70 2.20
N ALA A 135 -1.36 -7.10 2.98
CA ALA A 135 -0.51 -8.26 2.70
C ALA A 135 -1.15 -9.57 3.19
N GLY A 136 -2.27 -9.47 3.91
CA GLY A 136 -2.82 -10.58 4.70
C GLY A 136 -2.03 -10.75 5.99
N ASP A 137 -2.05 -11.93 6.58
CA ASP A 137 -1.27 -12.29 7.78
C ASP A 137 -0.02 -13.06 7.32
N VAL A 138 1.07 -12.31 7.03
CA VAL A 138 2.30 -12.92 6.48
C VAL A 138 3.16 -13.59 7.53
N ASN A 139 2.92 -13.30 8.83
CA ASN A 139 3.69 -13.85 9.94
C ASN A 139 2.91 -14.86 10.80
N GLY A 140 1.59 -15.02 10.57
CA GLY A 140 0.72 -15.98 11.25
C GLY A 140 0.35 -15.58 12.67
N ASP A 141 0.38 -14.27 13.00
CA ASP A 141 0.09 -13.79 14.36
C ASP A 141 -1.39 -13.41 14.57
N GLY A 142 -2.20 -13.46 13.51
CA GLY A 142 -3.64 -13.22 13.53
C GLY A 142 -4.04 -11.78 13.26
N TYR A 143 -3.10 -10.88 12.98
CA TYR A 143 -3.34 -9.50 12.54
C TYR A 143 -3.10 -9.37 11.04
N SER A 144 -3.79 -8.45 10.39
CA SER A 144 -3.48 -8.15 8.99
C SER A 144 -2.24 -7.29 8.89
N ASP A 145 -1.38 -7.61 7.92
CA ASP A 145 -0.18 -6.87 7.57
C ASP A 145 -0.43 -5.99 6.33
N VAL A 146 0.47 -5.03 6.10
CA VAL A 146 0.35 -4.08 5.00
C VAL A 146 1.62 -4.08 4.16
N ILE A 147 1.46 -4.01 2.83
CA ILE A 147 2.57 -3.82 1.89
C ILE A 147 2.41 -2.48 1.15
N ILE A 148 3.51 -1.74 1.02
CA ILE A 148 3.57 -0.40 0.41
C ILE A 148 4.74 -0.35 -0.56
N GLY A 149 4.51 0.13 -1.79
CA GLY A 149 5.54 0.25 -2.82
C GLY A 149 6.12 1.67 -2.91
N ALA A 150 7.42 1.73 -3.30
CA ALA A 150 8.18 2.95 -3.59
C ALA A 150 9.01 2.72 -4.87
N PHE A 151 8.37 2.88 -6.04
CA PHE A 151 8.90 2.41 -7.33
C PHE A 151 10.14 3.15 -7.83
N ASN A 152 10.41 4.34 -7.31
CA ASN A 152 11.59 5.14 -7.64
C ASN A 152 12.65 5.13 -6.50
N TYR A 153 12.57 4.15 -5.61
CA TYR A 153 13.60 3.98 -4.59
C TYR A 153 14.93 3.62 -5.25
N ASP A 154 16.02 4.31 -4.86
CA ASP A 154 17.38 3.98 -5.32
C ASP A 154 18.04 3.02 -4.33
N ASP A 155 18.50 1.86 -4.77
CA ASP A 155 19.31 0.99 -3.94
C ASP A 155 20.77 1.02 -4.38
N GLY A 156 21.58 1.64 -3.56
CA GLY A 156 23.02 1.75 -3.80
C GLY A 156 23.36 2.42 -5.14
N ALA A 157 23.77 1.65 -6.14
CA ALA A 157 24.12 2.12 -7.48
C ALA A 157 22.95 2.03 -8.47
N ASN A 158 21.89 1.33 -8.10
CA ASN A 158 20.72 1.12 -8.94
C ASN A 158 19.71 2.24 -8.71
N THR A 159 19.66 3.19 -9.63
CA THR A 159 18.67 4.28 -9.59
C THR A 159 17.31 3.78 -10.08
N ASP A 160 16.23 4.25 -9.43
CA ASP A 160 14.86 3.87 -9.76
C ASP A 160 14.64 2.34 -9.82
N GLU A 161 15.40 1.59 -9.04
CA GLU A 161 15.22 0.14 -8.92
C GLU A 161 13.84 -0.18 -8.36
N GLY A 162 13.46 0.58 -7.35
CA GLY A 162 12.23 0.41 -6.62
C GLY A 162 12.37 -0.56 -5.44
N ARG A 163 11.41 -0.45 -4.50
CA ARG A 163 11.38 -1.25 -3.27
C ARG A 163 9.95 -1.39 -2.78
N ALA A 164 9.67 -2.46 -2.05
CA ALA A 164 8.45 -2.58 -1.27
C ALA A 164 8.78 -2.62 0.24
N PHE A 165 7.81 -2.24 1.06
CA PHE A 165 7.92 -2.18 2.51
C PHE A 165 6.74 -2.92 3.13
N VAL A 166 7.00 -3.85 4.03
CA VAL A 166 5.96 -4.62 4.72
C VAL A 166 5.99 -4.30 6.20
N TYR A 167 4.83 -3.95 6.74
CA TYR A 167 4.63 -3.60 8.14
C TYR A 167 3.67 -4.60 8.76
N HIS A 168 4.08 -5.24 9.87
CA HIS A 168 3.22 -6.17 10.57
C HIS A 168 2.20 -5.43 11.43
N GLY A 169 0.97 -5.98 11.43
CA GLY A 169 -0.07 -5.61 12.37
C GLY A 169 0.22 -6.12 13.78
N SER A 170 -0.49 -5.61 14.75
CA SER A 170 -0.43 -6.06 16.15
C SER A 170 -1.55 -5.44 16.95
N ALA A 171 -1.81 -5.88 18.17
CA ALA A 171 -2.79 -5.27 19.09
C ALA A 171 -2.61 -3.76 19.31
N THR A 172 -1.51 -3.16 18.86
CA THR A 172 -1.25 -1.72 18.94
C THR A 172 -1.28 -1.03 17.57
N GLY A 173 -1.66 -1.75 16.51
CA GLY A 173 -1.64 -1.31 15.12
C GLY A 173 -0.35 -1.72 14.40
N LEU A 174 -0.02 -1.04 13.30
CA LEU A 174 1.17 -1.35 12.50
C LEU A 174 2.48 -1.12 13.28
N SER A 175 3.47 -1.94 12.95
CA SER A 175 4.86 -1.73 13.41
C SER A 175 5.35 -0.33 13.01
N ALA A 176 6.20 0.27 13.87
CA ALA A 176 6.72 1.63 13.65
C ALA A 176 7.77 1.70 12.54
N THR A 177 8.36 0.56 12.16
CA THR A 177 9.33 0.42 11.07
C THR A 177 8.98 -0.82 10.26
N PRO A 178 9.36 -0.90 8.99
CA PRO A 178 9.07 -2.07 8.17
C PRO A 178 9.75 -3.33 8.72
N ASN A 179 9.03 -4.44 8.67
CA ASN A 179 9.51 -5.76 9.08
C ASN A 179 10.27 -6.47 7.95
N SER A 180 9.93 -6.13 6.70
CA SER A 180 10.62 -6.61 5.50
C SER A 180 10.65 -5.51 4.44
N THR A 181 11.73 -5.48 3.65
CA THR A 181 11.94 -4.49 2.58
C THR A 181 12.40 -5.19 1.29
N PRO A 182 11.52 -5.94 0.60
CA PRO A 182 11.86 -6.61 -0.66
C PRO A 182 12.37 -5.63 -1.72
N ASP A 183 13.55 -5.94 -2.30
CA ASP A 183 14.22 -5.12 -3.33
C ASP A 183 15.01 -5.95 -4.37
N ASP A 184 14.71 -7.24 -4.50
CA ASP A 184 15.46 -8.22 -5.32
C ASP A 184 15.37 -8.04 -6.85
N ALA A 185 14.96 -6.87 -7.35
CA ALA A 185 15.05 -6.58 -8.77
C ALA A 185 16.50 -6.44 -9.23
N ASP A 186 17.39 -5.92 -8.36
CA ASP A 186 18.82 -5.77 -8.58
C ASP A 186 19.16 -5.10 -9.92
N GLN A 187 18.27 -4.23 -10.43
CA GLN A 187 18.38 -3.62 -11.76
C GLN A 187 17.90 -2.17 -11.76
N ALA A 188 18.79 -1.26 -12.17
CA ALA A 188 18.44 0.15 -12.31
C ALA A 188 17.27 0.34 -13.28
N GLY A 189 16.27 1.12 -12.87
CA GLY A 189 15.09 1.42 -13.66
C GLY A 189 14.02 0.33 -13.66
N ALA A 190 14.17 -0.76 -12.91
CA ALA A 190 13.20 -1.86 -12.89
C ALA A 190 11.83 -1.48 -12.33
N GLN A 191 11.80 -0.46 -11.45
CA GLN A 191 10.58 0.08 -10.82
C GLN A 191 9.79 -0.96 -10.03
N LEU A 192 10.49 -1.78 -9.22
CA LEU A 192 9.88 -2.71 -8.28
C LEU A 192 8.96 -1.95 -7.31
N GLY A 193 7.80 -2.50 -7.00
CA GLY A 193 6.85 -1.86 -6.10
C GLY A 193 5.91 -0.85 -6.76
N LEU A 194 5.94 -0.69 -8.09
CA LEU A 194 4.90 0.09 -8.79
C LEU A 194 3.51 -0.53 -8.58
N CYS A 195 3.43 -1.86 -8.47
CA CYS A 195 2.24 -2.60 -8.11
C CYS A 195 2.58 -3.61 -7.01
N VAL A 196 1.77 -3.63 -5.95
CA VAL A 196 1.89 -4.59 -4.84
C VAL A 196 0.52 -5.20 -4.53
N ALA A 197 0.50 -6.46 -4.12
CA ALA A 197 -0.74 -7.13 -3.69
C ALA A 197 -0.44 -8.30 -2.74
N SER A 198 -1.44 -8.72 -1.97
CA SER A 198 -1.43 -10.07 -1.40
C SER A 198 -1.56 -11.09 -2.53
N ALA A 199 -0.80 -12.16 -2.47
CA ALA A 199 -0.95 -13.33 -3.33
C ALA A 199 -1.87 -14.40 -2.68
N GLY A 200 -2.29 -14.18 -1.44
CA GLY A 200 -2.91 -15.18 -0.59
C GLY A 200 -1.89 -16.23 -0.15
N ASP A 201 -2.32 -17.38 0.27
CA ASP A 201 -1.46 -18.52 0.65
C ASP A 201 -1.25 -19.40 -0.60
N VAL A 202 -0.20 -19.10 -1.41
CA VAL A 202 0.04 -19.77 -2.69
C VAL A 202 0.72 -21.14 -2.53
N ASN A 203 1.40 -21.36 -1.41
CA ASN A 203 2.12 -22.59 -1.13
C ASN A 203 1.34 -23.54 -0.18
N GLY A 204 0.25 -23.09 0.46
CA GLY A 204 -0.62 -23.88 1.34
C GLY A 204 -0.04 -24.11 2.73
N ASP A 205 0.85 -23.22 3.22
CA ASP A 205 1.51 -23.37 4.52
C ASP A 205 0.81 -22.64 5.67
N GLY A 206 -0.23 -21.87 5.36
CA GLY A 206 -1.07 -21.16 6.32
C GLY A 206 -0.67 -19.72 6.59
N TYR A 207 0.35 -19.21 5.90
CA TYR A 207 0.75 -17.79 5.91
C TYR A 207 0.31 -17.10 4.61
N SER A 208 0.06 -15.82 4.67
CA SER A 208 -0.19 -15.05 3.44
C SER A 208 1.12 -14.71 2.74
N ASP A 209 1.11 -14.79 1.41
CA ASP A 209 2.23 -14.44 0.55
C ASP A 209 1.95 -13.10 -0.15
N VAL A 210 3.01 -12.46 -0.68
CA VAL A 210 2.88 -11.21 -1.41
C VAL A 210 3.46 -11.32 -2.81
N ILE A 211 2.91 -10.49 -3.72
CA ILE A 211 3.41 -10.35 -5.08
C ILE A 211 3.73 -8.88 -5.37
N ILE A 212 4.89 -8.63 -5.96
CA ILE A 212 5.43 -7.30 -6.25
C ILE A 212 5.82 -7.26 -7.72
N GLY A 213 5.35 -6.23 -8.44
CA GLY A 213 5.68 -6.02 -9.85
C GLY A 213 6.84 -5.04 -10.05
N ALA A 214 7.72 -5.37 -11.00
CA ALA A 214 8.78 -4.51 -11.53
C ALA A 214 8.50 -4.32 -13.04
N CYS A 215 7.79 -3.24 -13.39
CA CYS A 215 7.18 -3.11 -14.72
C CYS A 215 8.17 -2.83 -15.85
N LEU A 216 9.38 -2.37 -15.53
CA LEU A 216 10.44 -2.08 -16.51
C LEU A 216 11.65 -3.01 -16.34
N TYR A 217 11.46 -4.17 -15.70
CA TYR A 217 12.53 -5.16 -15.58
C TYR A 217 12.97 -5.67 -16.94
N ASP A 218 14.29 -5.73 -17.18
CA ASP A 218 14.87 -6.29 -18.40
C ASP A 218 15.23 -7.76 -18.18
N ASP A 219 14.75 -8.68 -19.01
CA ASP A 219 15.19 -10.06 -18.99
C ASP A 219 16.09 -10.39 -20.17
N GLY A 220 17.36 -10.50 -19.89
CA GLY A 220 18.37 -10.85 -20.87
C GLY A 220 18.48 -9.84 -22.01
N ALA A 221 17.95 -10.19 -23.19
CA ALA A 221 17.95 -9.34 -24.38
C ALA A 221 16.66 -8.52 -24.56
N ASN A 222 15.64 -8.82 -23.75
CA ASN A 222 14.34 -8.16 -23.79
C ASN A 222 14.36 -6.99 -22.80
N THR A 223 14.09 -5.80 -23.30
CA THR A 223 14.06 -4.58 -22.47
C THR A 223 12.64 -4.23 -22.08
N ASN A 224 12.47 -3.79 -20.82
CA ASN A 224 11.19 -3.39 -20.23
C ASN A 224 10.10 -4.49 -20.36
N GLU A 225 10.49 -5.74 -20.27
CA GLU A 225 9.56 -6.86 -20.33
C GLU A 225 8.66 -6.91 -19.11
N GLY A 226 9.23 -6.50 -17.98
CA GLY A 226 8.58 -6.55 -16.67
C GLY A 226 8.68 -7.94 -16.05
N ARG A 227 8.60 -7.97 -14.72
CA ARG A 227 8.67 -9.21 -13.93
C ARG A 227 7.85 -9.07 -12.67
N ALA A 228 7.29 -10.17 -12.19
CA ALA A 228 6.70 -10.25 -10.87
C ALA A 228 7.60 -11.05 -9.93
N PHE A 229 7.57 -10.70 -8.65
CA PHE A 229 8.33 -11.33 -7.58
C PHE A 229 7.35 -11.77 -6.49
N VAL A 230 7.35 -13.06 -6.15
CA VAL A 230 6.50 -13.62 -5.09
C VAL A 230 7.39 -13.99 -3.89
N TYR A 231 6.99 -13.52 -2.73
CA TYR A 231 7.68 -13.80 -1.46
C TYR A 231 6.72 -14.53 -0.55
N ASP A 232 7.12 -15.72 -0.10
CA ASP A 232 6.32 -16.52 0.81
C ASP A 232 6.37 -15.96 2.23
N GLY A 233 5.21 -15.98 2.88
CA GLY A 233 5.08 -15.70 4.30
C GLY A 233 5.66 -16.82 5.16
N GLY A 234 5.75 -16.61 6.45
CA GLY A 234 6.22 -17.60 7.41
C GLY A 234 6.35 -17.01 8.82
N ALA A 235 6.56 -17.83 9.84
CA ALA A 235 6.60 -17.42 11.24
C ALA A 235 7.59 -16.28 11.59
N ALA A 236 8.49 -15.91 10.68
CA ALA A 236 9.40 -14.78 10.81
C ALA A 236 9.03 -13.58 9.92
N GLY A 237 7.89 -13.64 9.24
CA GLY A 237 7.48 -12.72 8.19
C GLY A 237 7.88 -13.23 6.80
N LEU A 238 8.02 -12.32 5.83
CA LEU A 238 8.35 -12.71 4.45
C LEU A 238 9.73 -13.34 4.31
N SER A 239 9.87 -14.23 3.34
CA SER A 239 11.16 -14.76 2.90
C SER A 239 12.10 -13.62 2.49
N ALA A 240 13.41 -13.79 2.74
CA ALA A 240 14.41 -12.76 2.45
C ALA A 240 14.69 -12.59 0.95
N THR A 241 14.31 -13.57 0.13
CA THR A 241 14.45 -13.55 -1.33
C THR A 241 13.17 -14.11 -1.96
N PRO A 242 12.84 -13.73 -3.20
CA PRO A 242 11.64 -14.22 -3.84
C PRO A 242 11.67 -15.75 -4.02
N ASN A 243 10.56 -16.39 -3.71
CA ASN A 243 10.36 -17.83 -3.88
C ASN A 243 9.96 -18.20 -5.31
N SER A 244 9.38 -17.23 -6.02
CA SER A 244 8.99 -17.39 -7.42
C SER A 244 9.08 -16.05 -8.16
N THR A 245 9.52 -16.11 -9.41
CA THR A 245 9.62 -14.94 -10.31
C THR A 245 8.90 -15.24 -11.62
N PRO A 246 7.55 -15.22 -11.64
CA PRO A 246 6.78 -15.44 -12.86
C PRO A 246 7.17 -14.48 -13.97
N ASP A 247 7.49 -15.02 -15.13
CA ASP A 247 7.99 -14.27 -16.26
C ASP A 247 7.77 -15.10 -17.55
N ASP A 248 6.67 -14.85 -18.25
CA ASP A 248 6.27 -15.58 -19.46
C ASP A 248 6.01 -14.64 -20.64
N ALA A 249 6.39 -13.35 -20.53
CA ALA A 249 6.07 -12.39 -21.55
C ALA A 249 6.93 -12.58 -22.82
N ASP A 250 8.21 -12.94 -22.71
CA ASP A 250 9.17 -13.19 -23.80
C ASP A 250 9.10 -12.16 -24.94
N GLN A 251 8.64 -10.93 -24.65
CA GLN A 251 8.48 -9.87 -25.64
C GLN A 251 9.04 -8.55 -25.10
N ALA A 252 9.98 -7.97 -25.85
CA ALA A 252 10.46 -6.63 -25.57
C ALA A 252 9.32 -5.60 -25.67
N GLY A 253 9.23 -4.70 -24.68
CA GLY A 253 8.27 -3.60 -24.64
C GLY A 253 8.55 -2.50 -25.66
#